data_c5d856a47f4a7feb409d2ab7d8a04d56
#
_entry.id   c5d856a47f4a7feb409d2ab7d8a04d56
#
_cell.length_a   1.000
_cell.length_b   1.000
_cell.length_c   1.000
_cell.angle_alpha   90.00
_cell.angle_beta   90.00
_cell.angle_gamma   90.00
#
_symmetry.space_group_name_H-M   'P 1'
#
loop_
_entity.id
_entity.type
_entity.pdbx_description
1 polymer ?
#
loop_
_entity_poly.entity_id
_entity_poly.type
_entity_poly.pdbx_seq_one_letter_code
_entity_poly.pdbx_strand_id
1 'polypeptide(L)'
;MTDQDLREIFETTRTVAVVGFSNKPERASYMVANFLKSKGYRVIPINPGLAGQEFLGEVVYADLASVPAEIEVDMVDIFRRSESVPEVVTEALAALPHLRTIWMQLGVIHEGAAAEARHAGKRVVMDRCPKIDYPRIMG
;
A
#
# COMPACT_ATOMS: atom_id res chain seq x y z
N MET A 1 7.93 -7.66 13.58
CA MET A 1 8.44 -6.50 12.78
C MET A 1 9.07 -5.50 13.72
N THR A 2 10.36 -5.32 13.60
CA THR A 2 11.12 -4.39 14.45
C THR A 2 11.11 -2.97 13.86
N ASP A 3 11.52 -1.99 14.68
CA ASP A 3 11.68 -0.61 14.18
C ASP A 3 12.75 -0.54 13.09
N GLN A 4 13.80 -1.37 13.17
CA GLN A 4 14.80 -1.44 12.12
C GLN A 4 14.23 -1.96 10.81
N ASP A 5 13.35 -2.96 10.87
CA ASP A 5 12.64 -3.47 9.69
C ASP A 5 11.78 -2.40 9.05
N LEU A 6 11.03 -1.64 9.87
CA LEU A 6 10.19 -0.55 9.38
C LEU A 6 11.03 0.56 8.76
N ARG A 7 12.16 0.91 9.37
CA ARG A 7 13.08 1.90 8.80
C ARG A 7 13.57 1.48 7.42
N GLU A 8 13.98 0.24 7.27
CA GLU A 8 14.43 -0.28 5.96
C GLU A 8 13.32 -0.21 4.92
N ILE A 9 12.08 -0.53 5.31
CA ILE A 9 10.93 -0.41 4.41
C ILE A 9 10.76 1.05 3.96
N PHE A 10 10.73 1.99 4.90
CA PHE A 10 10.56 3.41 4.56
C PHE A 10 11.70 3.95 3.70
N GLU A 11 12.94 3.52 3.98
CA GLU A 11 14.12 4.00 3.24
C GLU A 11 14.21 3.43 1.82
N THR A 12 13.71 2.22 1.59
CA THR A 12 13.85 1.53 0.31
C THR A 12 12.59 1.60 -0.57
N THR A 13 11.45 2.01 -0.02
CA THR A 13 10.20 2.16 -0.78
C THR A 13 10.22 3.45 -1.60
N ARG A 14 9.68 3.41 -2.81
CA ARG A 14 9.56 4.56 -3.69
C ARG A 14 8.13 4.83 -4.13
N THR A 15 7.41 3.79 -4.51
CA THR A 15 6.06 3.89 -5.07
C THR A 15 5.09 3.00 -4.32
N VAL A 16 4.06 3.60 -3.77
CA VAL A 16 3.05 2.93 -2.94
C VAL A 16 1.71 2.92 -3.66
N ALA A 17 1.14 1.74 -3.87
CA ALA A 17 -0.25 1.62 -4.31
C ALA A 17 -1.15 1.56 -3.07
N VAL A 18 -2.11 2.46 -2.99
CA VAL A 18 -3.07 2.53 -1.88
C VAL A 18 -4.37 1.88 -2.33
N VAL A 19 -4.60 0.65 -1.89
CA VAL A 19 -5.79 -0.14 -2.24
C VAL A 19 -6.92 0.19 -1.28
N GLY A 20 -8.09 0.53 -1.82
CA GLY A 20 -9.20 1.03 -1.02
C GLY A 20 -9.13 2.54 -0.81
N PHE A 21 -8.43 3.25 -1.70
CA PHE A 21 -8.32 4.69 -1.66
C PHE A 21 -9.70 5.37 -1.70
N SER A 22 -9.92 6.36 -0.85
CA SER A 22 -11.11 7.21 -0.84
C SER A 22 -10.74 8.63 -1.25
N ASN A 23 -11.61 9.26 -2.06
CA ASN A 23 -11.42 10.66 -2.45
C ASN A 23 -11.92 11.66 -1.40
N LYS A 24 -12.45 11.18 -0.28
CA LYS A 24 -12.95 12.03 0.81
C LYS A 24 -11.79 12.36 1.76
N PRO A 25 -11.44 13.67 1.92
CA PRO A 25 -10.26 14.05 2.70
C PRO A 25 -10.27 13.61 4.16
N GLU A 26 -11.45 13.37 4.73
CA GLU A 26 -11.59 12.91 6.13
C GLU A 26 -11.36 11.41 6.30
N ARG A 27 -11.28 10.65 5.21
CA ARG A 27 -11.02 9.21 5.29
C ARG A 27 -9.55 8.91 5.50
N ALA A 28 -9.28 7.85 6.28
CA ALA A 28 -7.91 7.46 6.60
C ALA A 28 -7.07 7.19 5.36
N SER A 29 -7.63 6.52 4.35
CA SER A 29 -6.89 6.19 3.12
C SER A 29 -6.46 7.44 2.36
N TYR A 30 -7.28 8.50 2.34
CA TYR A 30 -6.88 9.78 1.75
C TYR A 30 -5.78 10.44 2.57
N MET A 31 -5.97 10.51 3.90
CA MET A 31 -4.98 11.17 4.79
C MET A 31 -3.62 10.49 4.73
N VAL A 32 -3.59 9.16 4.71
CA VAL A 32 -2.33 8.41 4.62
C VAL A 32 -1.70 8.58 3.25
N ALA A 33 -2.49 8.51 2.17
CA ALA A 33 -1.98 8.72 0.81
C ALA A 33 -1.35 10.11 0.68
N ASN A 34 -2.03 11.15 1.15
CA ASN A 34 -1.52 12.51 1.11
C ASN A 34 -0.25 12.67 1.95
N PHE A 35 -0.21 12.05 3.13
CA PHE A 35 0.97 12.05 4.00
C PHE A 35 2.17 11.40 3.29
N LEU A 36 1.99 10.21 2.71
CA LEU A 36 3.07 9.52 2.01
C LEU A 36 3.59 10.35 0.85
N LYS A 37 2.70 10.99 0.09
CA LYS A 37 3.11 11.90 -0.98
C LYS A 37 3.96 13.03 -0.42
N SER A 38 3.57 13.61 0.72
CA SER A 38 4.32 14.72 1.34
C SER A 38 5.73 14.30 1.78
N LYS A 39 5.97 13.00 1.96
CA LYS A 39 7.28 12.45 2.35
C LYS A 39 8.12 12.02 1.14
N GLY A 40 7.65 12.27 -0.07
CA GLY A 40 8.40 12.01 -1.29
C GLY A 40 8.07 10.70 -1.98
N TYR A 41 7.14 9.92 -1.46
CA TYR A 41 6.71 8.70 -2.14
C TYR A 41 5.79 9.05 -3.31
N ARG A 42 5.90 8.28 -4.39
CA ARG A 42 4.88 8.29 -5.44
C ARG A 42 3.71 7.44 -4.94
N VAL A 43 2.49 7.98 -5.00
CA VAL A 43 1.30 7.30 -4.49
C VAL A 43 0.35 7.03 -5.63
N ILE A 44 0.03 5.76 -5.86
CA ILE A 44 -0.89 5.32 -6.92
C ILE A 44 -2.21 4.93 -6.24
N PRO A 45 -3.27 5.72 -6.44
CA PRO A 45 -4.56 5.39 -5.81
C PRO A 45 -5.27 4.27 -6.56
N ILE A 46 -5.83 3.32 -5.81
CA ILE A 46 -6.57 2.19 -6.38
C ILE A 46 -7.99 2.17 -5.81
N ASN A 47 -8.98 2.35 -6.67
CA ASN A 47 -10.40 2.27 -6.32
C ASN A 47 -11.23 2.11 -7.59
N PRO A 48 -11.99 1.00 -7.76
CA PRO A 48 -12.77 0.79 -8.99
C PRO A 48 -13.83 1.88 -9.22
N GLY A 49 -14.40 2.44 -8.16
CA GLY A 49 -15.42 3.49 -8.26
C GLY A 49 -14.88 4.85 -8.67
N LEU A 50 -13.58 5.06 -8.62
CA LEU A 50 -12.92 6.32 -8.96
C LEU A 50 -11.99 6.19 -10.17
N ALA A 51 -11.96 5.03 -10.82
CA ALA A 51 -11.04 4.76 -11.91
C ALA A 51 -11.14 5.82 -13.01
N GLY A 52 -9.98 6.29 -13.48
CA GLY A 52 -9.89 7.33 -14.51
C GLY A 52 -9.90 8.75 -13.99
N GLN A 53 -10.30 8.97 -12.75
CA GLN A 53 -10.22 10.30 -12.13
C GLN A 53 -8.78 10.56 -11.67
N GLU A 54 -8.48 11.80 -11.35
CA GLU A 54 -7.14 12.19 -10.92
C GLU A 54 -7.19 12.73 -9.50
N PHE A 55 -6.33 12.20 -8.62
CA PHE A 55 -6.16 12.67 -7.25
C PHE A 55 -4.67 12.64 -6.90
N LEU A 56 -4.23 13.61 -6.13
CA LEU A 56 -2.85 13.68 -5.64
C LEU A 56 -1.82 13.66 -6.78
N GLY A 57 -2.21 14.17 -7.96
CA GLY A 57 -1.34 14.22 -9.13
C GLY A 57 -1.21 12.90 -9.90
N GLU A 58 -2.03 11.90 -9.58
CA GLU A 58 -1.99 10.59 -10.25
C GLU A 58 -3.39 10.17 -10.70
N VAL A 59 -3.44 9.34 -11.72
CA VAL A 59 -4.68 8.71 -12.18
C VAL A 59 -5.03 7.57 -11.22
N VAL A 60 -6.32 7.45 -10.89
CA VAL A 60 -6.82 6.32 -10.11
C VAL A 60 -7.03 5.12 -11.04
N TYR A 61 -6.50 3.97 -10.65
CA TYR A 61 -6.73 2.71 -11.37
C TYR A 61 -7.77 1.87 -10.63
N ALA A 62 -8.52 1.06 -11.39
CA ALA A 62 -9.58 0.23 -10.83
C ALA A 62 -9.04 -0.86 -9.91
N ASP A 63 -7.89 -1.42 -10.25
CA ASP A 63 -7.24 -2.51 -9.53
C ASP A 63 -5.73 -2.49 -9.80
N LEU A 64 -5.00 -3.36 -9.11
CA LEU A 64 -3.54 -3.44 -9.27
C LEU A 64 -3.14 -3.94 -10.66
N ALA A 65 -3.94 -4.84 -11.24
CA ALA A 65 -3.67 -5.38 -12.56
C ALA A 65 -3.75 -4.33 -13.66
N SER A 66 -4.52 -3.25 -13.44
CA SER A 66 -4.68 -2.15 -14.39
C SER A 66 -3.53 -1.13 -14.36
N VAL A 67 -2.66 -1.19 -13.35
CA VAL A 67 -1.52 -0.26 -13.25
C VAL A 67 -0.52 -0.56 -14.38
N PRO A 68 -0.14 0.47 -15.18
CA PRO A 68 0.83 0.24 -16.25
C PRO A 68 2.16 -0.34 -15.74
N ALA A 69 2.77 -1.22 -16.54
CA ALA A 69 3.99 -1.94 -16.16
C ALA A 69 5.19 -0.99 -15.90
N GLU A 70 5.22 0.16 -16.55
CA GLU A 70 6.26 1.18 -16.38
C GLU A 70 6.18 1.88 -15.01
N ILE A 71 5.07 1.74 -14.29
CA ILE A 71 4.96 2.20 -12.91
C ILE A 71 5.41 1.06 -11.99
N GLU A 72 6.59 1.19 -11.42
CA GLU A 72 7.21 0.14 -10.61
C GLU A 72 6.75 0.23 -9.16
N VAL A 73 5.56 -0.32 -8.87
CA VAL A 73 5.01 -0.35 -7.51
C VAL A 73 5.80 -1.32 -6.66
N ASP A 74 6.36 -0.85 -5.55
CA ASP A 74 7.16 -1.67 -4.64
C ASP A 74 6.51 -1.88 -3.26
N MET A 75 5.45 -1.15 -2.95
CA MET A 75 4.64 -1.39 -1.74
C MET A 75 3.16 -1.26 -2.04
N VAL A 76 2.36 -2.14 -1.44
CA VAL A 76 0.89 -2.05 -1.45
C VAL A 76 0.42 -1.81 -0.03
N ASP A 77 -0.29 -0.70 0.20
CA ASP A 77 -0.91 -0.34 1.48
C ASP A 77 -2.41 -0.62 1.39
N ILE A 78 -2.91 -1.52 2.23
CA ILE A 78 -4.25 -2.10 2.10
C ILE A 78 -5.23 -1.49 3.10
N PHE A 79 -6.21 -0.76 2.57
CA PHE A 79 -7.36 -0.19 3.30
C PHE A 79 -8.62 -0.97 2.93
N ARG A 80 -8.61 -2.27 3.17
CA ARG A 80 -9.75 -3.15 2.93
C ARG A 80 -10.03 -3.96 4.19
N ARG A 81 -11.23 -4.53 4.29
CA ARG A 81 -11.53 -5.45 5.39
C ARG A 81 -10.60 -6.65 5.34
N SER A 82 -10.29 -7.21 6.52
CA SER A 82 -9.32 -8.31 6.63
C SER A 82 -9.66 -9.49 5.72
N GLU A 83 -10.93 -9.84 5.58
CA GLU A 83 -11.37 -10.94 4.73
C GLU A 83 -11.14 -10.70 3.23
N SER A 84 -10.92 -9.45 2.82
CA SER A 84 -10.60 -9.10 1.43
C SER A 84 -9.11 -9.14 1.12
N VAL A 85 -8.25 -9.23 2.14
CA VAL A 85 -6.80 -9.17 1.96
C VAL A 85 -6.25 -10.30 1.08
N PRO A 86 -6.70 -11.57 1.20
CA PRO A 86 -6.17 -12.64 0.36
C PRO A 86 -6.24 -12.36 -1.13
N GLU A 87 -7.36 -11.83 -1.62
CA GLU A 87 -7.51 -11.52 -3.05
C GLU A 87 -6.60 -10.38 -3.48
N VAL A 88 -6.39 -9.38 -2.61
CA VAL A 88 -5.47 -8.26 -2.89
C VAL A 88 -4.03 -8.76 -2.96
N VAL A 89 -3.62 -9.61 -2.04
CA VAL A 89 -2.27 -10.19 -2.04
C VAL A 89 -2.04 -11.04 -3.28
N THR A 90 -2.99 -11.90 -3.63
CA THR A 90 -2.90 -12.74 -4.83
C THR A 90 -2.73 -11.87 -6.08
N GLU A 91 -3.54 -10.82 -6.22
CA GLU A 91 -3.45 -9.89 -7.34
C GLU A 91 -2.10 -9.17 -7.36
N ALA A 92 -1.66 -8.67 -6.21
CA ALA A 92 -0.40 -7.95 -6.09
C ALA A 92 0.80 -8.81 -6.52
N LEU A 93 0.84 -10.06 -6.05
CA LEU A 93 1.90 -11.00 -6.40
C LEU A 93 1.93 -11.31 -7.89
N ALA A 94 0.76 -11.38 -8.52
CA ALA A 94 0.65 -11.68 -9.96
C ALA A 94 0.96 -10.46 -10.83
N ALA A 95 0.55 -9.27 -10.41
CA ALA A 95 0.56 -8.07 -11.28
C ALA A 95 1.78 -7.17 -11.10
N LEU A 96 2.47 -7.22 -9.96
CA LEU A 96 3.48 -6.24 -9.58
C LEU A 96 4.87 -6.89 -9.47
N PRO A 97 5.66 -6.89 -10.58
CA PRO A 97 6.97 -7.57 -10.56
C PRO A 97 8.01 -6.91 -9.64
N HIS A 98 7.82 -5.64 -9.27
CA HIS A 98 8.73 -4.92 -8.38
C HIS A 98 8.26 -4.89 -6.94
N LEU A 99 7.17 -5.58 -6.61
CA LEU A 99 6.62 -5.61 -5.26
C LEU A 99 7.63 -6.15 -4.26
N ARG A 100 7.78 -5.43 -3.12
CA ARG A 100 8.68 -5.80 -2.03
C ARG A 100 7.94 -5.92 -0.69
N THR A 101 6.87 -5.14 -0.51
CA THR A 101 6.20 -5.01 0.79
C THR A 101 4.69 -4.99 0.63
N ILE A 102 4.01 -5.77 1.48
CA ILE A 102 2.57 -5.70 1.71
C ILE A 102 2.37 -5.04 3.08
N TRP A 103 1.58 -3.97 3.10
CA TRP A 103 1.28 -3.25 4.34
C TRP A 103 -0.23 -3.33 4.61
N MET A 104 -0.60 -3.95 5.72
CA MET A 104 -1.98 -4.03 6.18
C MET A 104 -2.21 -2.94 7.23
N GLN A 105 -3.14 -2.03 6.95
CA GLN A 105 -3.45 -0.86 7.78
C GLN A 105 -3.95 -1.26 9.18
N LEU A 106 -4.11 -0.25 10.06
CA LEU A 106 -4.68 -0.47 11.39
C LEU A 106 -6.00 -1.23 11.30
N GLY A 107 -6.14 -2.28 12.08
CA GLY A 107 -7.31 -3.15 12.10
C GLY A 107 -7.37 -4.15 10.95
N VAL A 108 -6.41 -4.14 10.02
CA VAL A 108 -6.37 -5.07 8.89
C VAL A 108 -5.34 -6.15 9.20
N ILE A 109 -5.83 -7.38 9.41
CA ILE A 109 -5.00 -8.52 9.79
C ILE A 109 -5.47 -9.75 9.05
N HIS A 110 -4.55 -10.43 8.36
CA HIS A 110 -4.84 -11.74 7.76
C HIS A 110 -3.57 -12.58 7.72
N GLU A 111 -3.47 -13.53 8.63
CA GLU A 111 -2.26 -14.35 8.79
C GLU A 111 -1.99 -15.25 7.59
N GLY A 112 -3.03 -15.81 6.99
CA GLY A 112 -2.88 -16.66 5.80
C GLY A 112 -2.33 -15.89 4.61
N ALA A 113 -2.83 -14.68 4.35
CA ALA A 113 -2.34 -13.83 3.28
C ALA A 113 -0.92 -13.35 3.57
N ALA A 114 -0.61 -13.05 4.84
CA ALA A 114 0.74 -12.67 5.24
C ALA A 114 1.73 -13.81 4.98
N ALA A 115 1.35 -15.04 5.29
CA ALA A 115 2.19 -16.21 5.03
C ALA A 115 2.44 -16.41 3.53
N GLU A 116 1.41 -16.24 2.70
CA GLU A 116 1.53 -16.31 1.24
C GLU A 116 2.53 -15.27 0.71
N ALA A 117 2.41 -14.03 1.16
CA ALA A 117 3.31 -12.95 0.74
C ALA A 117 4.74 -13.20 1.20
N ARG A 118 4.93 -13.63 2.45
CA ARG A 118 6.28 -13.97 2.98
C ARG A 118 6.89 -15.14 2.22
N HIS A 119 6.09 -16.16 1.89
CA HIS A 119 6.56 -17.31 1.11
C HIS A 119 7.05 -16.87 -0.28
N ALA A 120 6.44 -15.82 -0.84
CA ALA A 120 6.87 -15.22 -2.10
C ALA A 120 8.05 -14.25 -1.93
N GLY A 121 8.66 -14.16 -0.76
CA GLY A 121 9.82 -13.32 -0.50
C GLY A 121 9.51 -11.86 -0.17
N LYS A 122 8.27 -11.54 0.14
CA LYS A 122 7.88 -10.15 0.44
C LYS A 122 7.90 -9.89 1.94
N ARG A 123 8.12 -8.61 2.31
CA ARG A 123 7.95 -8.16 3.68
C ARG A 123 6.46 -7.92 3.93
N VAL A 124 6.01 -8.18 5.16
CA VAL A 124 4.61 -7.97 5.54
C VAL A 124 4.55 -7.19 6.84
N VAL A 125 3.80 -6.10 6.83
CA VAL A 125 3.45 -5.32 8.01
C VAL A 125 1.94 -5.47 8.21
N MET A 126 1.51 -5.74 9.45
CA MET A 126 0.08 -5.88 9.77
C MET A 126 -0.32 -4.97 10.91
N ASP A 127 -1.54 -4.41 10.82
CA ASP A 127 -2.15 -3.63 11.89
C ASP A 127 -1.30 -2.42 12.29
N ARG A 128 -0.79 -1.71 11.29
CA ARG A 128 0.01 -0.50 11.50
C ARG A 128 -0.37 0.57 10.50
N CYS A 129 -0.04 1.83 10.82
CA CYS A 129 -0.29 2.97 9.95
C CYS A 129 1.03 3.69 9.63
N PRO A 130 1.38 3.86 8.33
CA PRO A 130 2.61 4.57 7.96
C PRO A 130 2.63 6.02 8.46
N LYS A 131 1.47 6.67 8.54
CA LYS A 131 1.37 8.05 9.03
C LYS A 131 1.74 8.15 10.50
N ILE A 132 1.56 7.07 11.27
CA ILE A 132 1.95 6.99 12.68
C ILE A 132 3.41 6.57 12.82
N ASP A 133 3.81 5.52 12.10
CA ASP A 133 5.14 4.93 12.26
C ASP A 133 6.25 5.75 11.62
N TYR A 134 6.01 6.39 10.47
CA TYR A 134 7.04 7.14 9.76
C TYR A 134 7.64 8.26 10.62
N PRO A 135 6.84 9.15 11.24
CA PRO A 135 7.41 10.21 12.08
C PRO A 135 8.17 9.67 13.29
N ARG A 136 7.70 8.57 13.86
CA ARG A 136 8.34 7.94 15.02
C ARG A 136 9.70 7.35 14.68
N ILE A 137 9.87 6.81 13.47
CA ILE A 137 11.08 6.07 13.05
C ILE A 137 12.02 6.95 12.25
N MET A 138 11.50 7.76 11.34
CA MET A 138 12.31 8.56 10.40
C MET A 138 12.52 10.00 10.86
N GLY A 139 11.81 10.42 11.89
CA GLY A 139 11.89 11.79 12.39
C GLY A 139 11.05 12.76 11.61
#